data_afa917fa8f9d089ab80cb61f1906d812
#
_entry.id   afa917fa8f9d089ab80cb61f1906d812
#
_cell.length_a   1.000
_cell.length_b   1.000
_cell.length_c   1.000
_cell.angle_alpha   90.00
_cell.angle_beta   90.00
_cell.angle_gamma   90.00
#
_symmetry.space_group_name_H-M   'P 1'
#
loop_
_entity.id
_entity.type
_entity.pdbx_description
1 polymer ?
#
loop_
_entity_poly.entity_id
_entity_poly.type
_entity_poly.pdbx_seq_one_letter_code
_entity_poly.pdbx_strand_id
1 'polypeptide(L)'
;MPAQIDIKEVHWLLDIVQCIDVGVIVLDRQYQVEVWNSFMENHSGMQPDEVQGKSLFGLFPEIDESWLRRKVDTVVQLGTRAFSLWEQRPYLVHFKNYQPITGQEDFMYQNVTLLPLSGPTGVVEHICVVIYDVTATATLKKQLGKSDQGA
;
A
#
# COMPACT_ATOMS: atom_id res chain seq x y z
N MET A 1 17.89 10.54 -27.57
CA MET A 1 16.47 10.49 -27.97
C MET A 1 15.68 9.88 -26.86
N PRO A 2 14.70 10.60 -26.33
CA PRO A 2 13.82 9.96 -25.37
C PRO A 2 13.08 8.82 -26.08
N ALA A 3 13.06 7.66 -25.46
CA ALA A 3 12.28 6.54 -25.96
C ALA A 3 10.82 6.96 -26.03
N GLN A 4 10.22 6.85 -27.21
CA GLN A 4 8.78 7.05 -27.34
C GLN A 4 8.08 5.90 -26.63
N ILE A 5 7.31 6.23 -25.59
CA ILE A 5 6.47 5.24 -24.92
C ILE A 5 5.29 4.93 -25.86
N ASP A 6 5.16 3.66 -26.25
CA ASP A 6 4.01 3.19 -27.02
C ASP A 6 2.75 3.30 -26.17
N ILE A 7 1.70 3.88 -26.73
CA ILE A 7 0.40 4.01 -26.05
C ILE A 7 -0.13 2.63 -25.61
N LYS A 8 0.11 1.58 -26.39
CA LYS A 8 -0.27 0.22 -26.02
C LYS A 8 0.43 -0.26 -24.74
N GLU A 9 1.73 0.04 -24.60
CA GLU A 9 2.50 -0.32 -23.42
C GLU A 9 1.99 0.41 -22.18
N VAL A 10 1.64 1.69 -22.32
CA VAL A 10 1.05 2.46 -21.23
C VAL A 10 -0.30 1.84 -20.81
N HIS A 11 -1.13 1.44 -21.77
CA HIS A 11 -2.39 0.77 -21.50
C HIS A 11 -2.19 -0.55 -20.73
N TRP A 12 -1.24 -1.36 -21.15
CA TRP A 12 -0.92 -2.62 -20.48
C TRP A 12 -0.44 -2.39 -19.04
N LEU A 13 0.42 -1.38 -18.84
CA LEU A 13 0.90 -1.04 -17.51
C LEU A 13 -0.23 -0.58 -16.59
N LEU A 14 -1.16 0.23 -17.11
CA LEU A 14 -2.33 0.66 -16.36
C LEU A 14 -3.25 -0.52 -16.01
N ASP A 15 -3.46 -1.43 -16.96
CA ASP A 15 -4.27 -2.63 -16.73
C ASP A 15 -3.62 -3.52 -15.65
N ILE A 16 -2.31 -3.69 -15.70
CA ILE A 16 -1.57 -4.47 -14.69
C ILE A 16 -1.75 -3.84 -13.31
N VAL A 17 -1.54 -2.52 -13.18
CA VAL A 17 -1.69 -1.81 -11.91
C VAL A 17 -3.11 -1.97 -11.36
N GLN A 18 -4.11 -1.92 -12.24
CA GLN A 18 -5.50 -2.08 -11.84
C GLN A 18 -5.84 -3.50 -11.38
N CYS A 19 -5.20 -4.51 -11.95
CA CYS A 19 -5.62 -5.91 -11.78
C CYS A 19 -4.71 -6.73 -10.86
N ILE A 20 -3.52 -6.25 -10.48
CA ILE A 20 -2.63 -7.00 -9.58
C ILE A 20 -3.22 -7.10 -8.19
N ASP A 21 -2.87 -8.18 -7.48
CA ASP A 21 -3.40 -8.50 -6.15
C ASP A 21 -2.56 -7.86 -5.04
N VAL A 22 -2.21 -6.60 -5.24
CA VAL A 22 -1.59 -5.75 -4.22
C VAL A 22 -2.24 -4.36 -4.28
N GLY A 23 -2.32 -3.70 -3.14
CA GLY A 23 -2.83 -2.33 -3.09
C GLY A 23 -1.80 -1.35 -3.61
N VAL A 24 -2.20 -0.49 -4.53
CA VAL A 24 -1.35 0.58 -5.06
C VAL A 24 -2.07 1.91 -4.87
N ILE A 25 -1.40 2.80 -4.16
CA ILE A 25 -1.87 4.17 -3.95
C ILE A 25 -0.75 5.10 -4.36
N VAL A 26 -1.03 6.10 -5.18
CA VAL A 26 -0.08 7.18 -5.44
C VAL A 26 -0.59 8.42 -4.75
N LEU A 27 0.26 9.03 -3.93
CA LEU A 27 -0.02 10.25 -3.17
C LEU A 27 0.84 11.39 -3.68
N ASP A 28 0.30 12.60 -3.68
CA ASP A 28 1.11 13.80 -3.82
C ASP A 28 1.79 14.15 -2.48
N ARG A 29 2.53 15.26 -2.43
CA ARG A 29 3.24 15.67 -1.22
C ARG A 29 2.33 16.17 -0.12
N GLN A 30 1.06 16.42 -0.41
CA GLN A 30 0.03 16.77 0.56
C GLN A 30 -0.80 15.56 1.00
N TYR A 31 -0.37 14.34 0.61
CA TYR A 31 -1.03 13.08 0.95
C TYR A 31 -2.43 12.96 0.34
N GLN A 32 -2.65 13.64 -0.79
CA GLN A 32 -3.88 13.50 -1.56
C GLN A 32 -3.73 12.34 -2.54
N VAL A 33 -4.79 11.55 -2.69
CA VAL A 33 -4.78 10.37 -3.53
C VAL A 33 -4.88 10.76 -5.00
N GLU A 34 -3.95 10.24 -5.83
CA GLU A 34 -3.99 10.42 -7.27
C GLU A 34 -4.25 9.11 -8.02
N VAL A 35 -3.76 7.98 -7.50
CA VAL A 35 -3.98 6.66 -8.08
C VAL A 35 -4.46 5.70 -7.00
N TRP A 36 -5.42 4.86 -7.36
CA TRP A 36 -6.10 3.93 -6.47
C TRP A 36 -6.52 2.73 -7.31
N ASN A 37 -5.95 1.57 -7.07
CA ASN A 37 -6.21 0.39 -7.92
C ASN A 37 -7.38 -0.44 -7.41
N SER A 38 -7.72 -1.52 -8.15
CA SER A 38 -8.88 -2.36 -7.83
C SER A 38 -8.75 -3.07 -6.49
N PHE A 39 -7.55 -3.44 -6.07
CA PHE A 39 -7.33 -4.00 -4.73
C PHE A 39 -7.84 -3.03 -3.66
N MET A 40 -7.46 -1.76 -3.77
CA MET A 40 -7.89 -0.73 -2.83
C MET A 40 -9.39 -0.51 -2.88
N GLU A 41 -9.96 -0.49 -4.09
CA GLU A 41 -11.41 -0.36 -4.29
C GLU A 41 -12.16 -1.52 -3.62
N ASN A 42 -11.72 -2.75 -3.86
CA ASN A 42 -12.39 -3.94 -3.36
C ASN A 42 -12.34 -4.04 -1.83
N HIS A 43 -11.21 -3.68 -1.23
CA HIS A 43 -11.04 -3.81 0.22
C HIS A 43 -11.57 -2.60 1.00
N SER A 44 -11.58 -1.42 0.40
CA SER A 44 -12.08 -0.20 1.06
C SER A 44 -13.56 0.05 0.81
N GLY A 45 -14.08 -0.47 -0.29
CA GLY A 45 -15.43 -0.15 -0.75
C GLY A 45 -15.56 1.22 -1.39
N MET A 46 -14.45 1.92 -1.61
CA MET A 46 -14.43 3.26 -2.20
C MET A 46 -13.88 3.21 -3.62
N GLN A 47 -14.57 3.85 -4.54
CA GLN A 47 -14.18 3.88 -5.95
C GLN A 47 -13.10 4.93 -6.21
N PRO A 48 -12.29 4.77 -7.29
CA PRO A 48 -11.21 5.72 -7.58
C PRO A 48 -11.66 7.17 -7.70
N ASP A 49 -12.80 7.43 -8.32
CA ASP A 49 -13.34 8.77 -8.49
C ASP A 49 -13.81 9.40 -7.17
N GLU A 50 -14.20 8.57 -6.20
CA GLU A 50 -14.60 9.05 -4.87
C GLU A 50 -13.40 9.51 -4.04
N VAL A 51 -12.22 8.90 -4.24
CA VAL A 51 -11.03 9.16 -3.41
C VAL A 51 -10.07 10.15 -4.04
N GLN A 52 -10.12 10.34 -5.35
CA GLN A 52 -9.19 11.19 -6.07
C GLN A 52 -9.19 12.60 -5.51
N GLY A 53 -8.01 13.13 -5.22
CA GLY A 53 -7.83 14.46 -4.66
C GLY A 53 -8.15 14.58 -3.17
N LYS A 54 -8.56 13.50 -2.51
CA LYS A 54 -8.85 13.51 -1.08
C LYS A 54 -7.63 13.06 -0.26
N SER A 55 -7.54 13.59 0.96
CA SER A 55 -6.47 13.24 1.88
C SER A 55 -6.58 11.80 2.34
N LEU A 56 -5.46 11.07 2.26
CA LEU A 56 -5.38 9.69 2.76
C LEU A 56 -5.78 9.61 4.24
N PHE A 57 -5.40 10.59 5.04
CA PHE A 57 -5.70 10.61 6.47
C PHE A 57 -7.18 10.87 6.75
N GLY A 58 -7.85 11.60 5.86
CA GLY A 58 -9.29 11.79 5.94
C GLY A 58 -10.07 10.55 5.56
N LEU A 59 -9.56 9.80 4.57
CA LEU A 59 -10.18 8.55 4.13
C LEU A 59 -9.98 7.43 5.16
N PHE A 60 -8.81 7.38 5.80
CA PHE A 60 -8.45 6.35 6.77
C PHE A 60 -7.94 6.99 8.06
N PRO A 61 -8.84 7.41 8.95
CA PRO A 61 -8.43 8.05 10.21
C PRO A 61 -7.60 7.14 11.12
N GLU A 62 -7.63 5.83 10.90
CA GLU A 62 -6.86 4.85 11.68
C GLU A 62 -5.37 4.89 11.38
N ILE A 63 -4.94 5.50 10.26
CA ILE A 63 -3.52 5.61 9.93
C ILE A 63 -2.81 6.50 10.94
N ASP A 64 -1.67 6.03 11.44
CA ASP A 64 -0.78 6.83 12.28
C ASP A 64 -0.10 7.90 11.40
N GLU A 65 -0.65 9.08 11.39
CA GLU A 65 -0.21 10.18 10.53
C GLU A 65 1.23 10.58 10.80
N SER A 66 1.60 10.71 12.07
CA SER A 66 2.97 11.11 12.45
C SER A 66 4.00 10.08 11.96
N TRP A 67 3.70 8.81 12.11
CA TRP A 67 4.57 7.72 11.67
C TRP A 67 4.73 7.75 10.15
N LEU A 68 3.63 7.85 9.41
CA LEU A 68 3.67 7.85 7.95
C LEU A 68 4.42 9.07 7.42
N ARG A 69 4.18 10.25 7.98
CA ARG A 69 4.88 11.48 7.59
C ARG A 69 6.39 11.36 7.78
N ARG A 70 6.84 10.78 8.90
CA ARG A 70 8.27 10.57 9.15
C ARG A 70 8.88 9.61 8.13
N LYS A 71 8.17 8.51 7.83
CA LYS A 71 8.62 7.53 6.83
C LYS A 71 8.73 8.16 5.45
N VAL A 72 7.73 8.92 5.04
CA VAL A 72 7.72 9.61 3.74
C VAL A 72 8.83 10.65 3.67
N ASP A 73 9.05 11.41 4.73
CA ASP A 73 10.14 12.40 4.76
C ASP A 73 11.50 11.74 4.55
N THR A 74 11.74 10.59 5.17
CA THR A 74 12.97 9.82 4.99
C THR A 74 13.11 9.34 3.54
N VAL A 75 12.04 8.81 2.96
CA VAL A 75 12.02 8.36 1.56
C VAL A 75 12.36 9.51 0.61
N VAL A 76 11.77 10.67 0.84
CA VAL A 76 12.01 11.86 -0.01
C VAL A 76 13.44 12.35 0.14
N GLN A 77 13.97 12.45 1.37
CA GLN A 77 15.31 12.97 1.61
C GLN A 77 16.40 12.05 1.06
N LEU A 78 16.22 10.73 1.22
CA LEU A 78 17.21 9.75 0.81
C LEU A 78 17.00 9.25 -0.62
N GLY A 79 15.83 9.46 -1.20
CA GLY A 79 15.48 8.93 -2.52
C GLY A 79 15.43 7.41 -2.57
N THR A 80 15.20 6.75 -1.43
CA THR A 80 15.21 5.29 -1.30
C THR A 80 13.87 4.79 -0.78
N ARG A 81 13.61 3.50 -0.99
CA ARG A 81 12.39 2.85 -0.50
C ARG A 81 12.41 2.72 1.01
N ALA A 82 11.24 2.74 1.62
CA ALA A 82 11.05 2.36 3.01
C ALA A 82 10.05 1.19 3.07
N PHE A 83 10.20 0.38 4.11
CA PHE A 83 9.39 -0.81 4.31
C PHE A 83 8.78 -0.79 5.71
N SER A 84 7.58 -1.32 5.82
CA SER A 84 6.96 -1.62 7.11
C SER A 84 6.50 -3.06 7.08
N LEU A 85 6.99 -3.85 8.03
CA LEU A 85 6.66 -5.27 8.13
C LEU A 85 5.53 -5.48 9.14
N TRP A 86 4.66 -6.45 8.85
CA TRP A 86 3.50 -6.76 9.70
C TRP A 86 3.88 -7.10 11.15
N GLU A 87 5.08 -7.63 11.36
CA GLU A 87 5.57 -7.99 12.69
C GLU A 87 5.81 -6.78 13.56
N GLN A 88 6.19 -5.66 12.97
CA GLN A 88 6.41 -4.39 13.66
C GLN A 88 5.14 -3.57 13.73
N ARG A 89 4.37 -3.55 12.65
CA ARG A 89 3.14 -2.79 12.49
C ARG A 89 2.17 -3.63 11.67
N PRO A 90 1.11 -4.19 12.28
CA PRO A 90 0.27 -5.20 11.62
C PRO A 90 -0.38 -4.73 10.33
N TYR A 91 -0.72 -3.46 10.23
CA TYR A 91 -1.34 -2.90 9.03
C TYR A 91 -1.12 -1.39 8.98
N LEU A 92 -1.20 -0.84 7.77
CA LEU A 92 -1.31 0.61 7.55
C LEU A 92 -2.77 1.03 7.59
N VAL A 93 -3.60 0.31 6.85
CA VAL A 93 -5.05 0.53 6.78
C VAL A 93 -5.75 -0.70 7.33
N HIS A 94 -6.72 -0.50 8.19
CA HIS A 94 -7.46 -1.59 8.82
C HIS A 94 -8.51 -2.15 7.85
N PHE A 95 -8.10 -3.10 7.01
CA PHE A 95 -9.01 -3.84 6.14
C PHE A 95 -9.48 -5.12 6.82
N LYS A 96 -10.73 -5.51 6.55
CA LYS A 96 -11.26 -6.79 7.03
C LYS A 96 -10.58 -7.94 6.30
N ASN A 97 -10.42 -9.06 7.00
CA ASN A 97 -9.96 -10.28 6.39
C ASN A 97 -11.15 -11.01 5.77
N TYR A 98 -11.16 -11.11 4.44
CA TYR A 98 -12.23 -11.78 3.69
C TYR A 98 -11.95 -13.25 3.39
N GLN A 99 -10.88 -13.82 3.94
CA GLN A 99 -10.59 -15.24 3.76
C GLN A 99 -11.33 -16.07 4.82
N PRO A 100 -12.47 -16.70 4.48
CA PRO A 100 -13.32 -17.36 5.48
C PRO A 100 -12.76 -18.65 6.02
N ILE A 101 -11.72 -19.21 5.41
CA ILE A 101 -11.24 -20.56 5.69
C ILE A 101 -10.40 -20.59 6.97
N THR A 102 -9.81 -19.49 7.37
CA THR A 102 -8.97 -19.47 8.57
C THR A 102 -9.67 -18.90 9.80
N GLY A 103 -10.74 -18.15 9.66
CA GLY A 103 -11.65 -17.70 10.73
C GLY A 103 -11.04 -17.07 11.97
N GLN A 104 -9.72 -16.96 12.02
CA GLN A 104 -8.99 -16.61 13.23
C GLN A 104 -8.53 -15.16 13.30
N GLU A 105 -8.53 -14.47 12.16
CA GLU A 105 -8.07 -13.08 12.09
C GLU A 105 -9.17 -12.19 11.56
N ASP A 106 -9.50 -11.14 12.30
CA ASP A 106 -10.57 -10.21 11.95
C ASP A 106 -10.12 -9.16 10.94
N PHE A 107 -8.81 -9.00 10.73
CA PHE A 107 -8.26 -7.99 9.85
C PHE A 107 -7.14 -8.55 8.98
N MET A 108 -6.82 -7.81 7.91
CA MET A 108 -5.74 -8.14 7.00
C MET A 108 -4.40 -7.68 7.57
N TYR A 109 -3.44 -8.60 7.69
CA TYR A 109 -2.04 -8.25 7.97
C TYR A 109 -1.37 -7.74 6.71
N GLN A 110 -0.57 -6.69 6.85
CA GLN A 110 0.01 -6.00 5.70
C GLN A 110 1.50 -5.78 5.85
N ASN A 111 2.25 -6.03 4.77
CA ASN A 111 3.54 -5.40 4.55
C ASN A 111 3.33 -4.20 3.64
N VAL A 112 4.05 -3.13 3.88
CA VAL A 112 3.90 -1.89 3.13
C VAL A 112 5.26 -1.45 2.61
N THR A 113 5.30 -1.04 1.34
CA THR A 113 6.48 -0.44 0.72
C THR A 113 6.13 0.98 0.31
N LEU A 114 6.99 1.91 0.64
CA LEU A 114 6.89 3.30 0.22
C LEU A 114 7.97 3.57 -0.82
N LEU A 115 7.57 4.00 -2.01
CA LEU A 115 8.44 4.24 -3.16
C LEU A 115 8.45 5.72 -3.51
N PRO A 116 9.63 6.35 -3.65
CA PRO A 116 9.67 7.71 -4.17
C PRO A 116 9.45 7.69 -5.69
N LEU A 117 8.56 8.55 -6.16
CA LEU A 117 8.36 8.76 -7.59
C LEU A 117 8.93 10.12 -7.95
N SER A 118 10.06 10.12 -8.63
CA SER A 118 10.65 11.34 -9.16
C SER A 118 10.19 11.53 -10.59
N GLY A 119 9.69 12.72 -10.90
CA GLY A 119 9.32 13.08 -12.25
C GLY A 119 10.55 13.31 -13.13
N PRO A 120 10.35 13.84 -14.34
CA PRO A 120 11.46 14.11 -15.27
C PRO A 120 12.53 15.05 -14.71
N THR A 121 12.19 15.86 -13.71
CA THR A 121 13.11 16.80 -13.06
C THR A 121 14.00 16.16 -12.00
N GLY A 122 13.74 14.90 -11.63
CA GLY A 122 14.44 14.20 -10.55
C GLY A 122 13.97 14.59 -9.15
N VAL A 123 13.02 15.49 -9.02
CA VAL A 123 12.43 15.89 -7.74
C VAL A 123 11.33 14.90 -7.37
N VAL A 124 11.31 14.45 -6.11
CA VAL A 124 10.26 13.54 -5.62
C VAL A 124 9.01 14.35 -5.32
N GLU A 125 8.02 14.22 -6.19
CA GLU A 125 6.74 14.93 -6.07
C GLU A 125 5.59 14.00 -5.65
N HIS A 126 5.81 12.69 -5.76
CA HIS A 126 4.80 11.67 -5.46
C HIS A 126 5.41 10.50 -4.71
N ILE A 127 4.57 9.86 -3.92
CA ILE A 127 4.93 8.64 -3.18
C ILE A 127 3.96 7.54 -3.62
N CYS A 128 4.51 6.38 -3.97
CA CYS A 128 3.73 5.19 -4.22
C CYS A 128 3.70 4.34 -2.95
N VAL A 129 2.51 4.03 -2.47
CA VAL A 129 2.29 3.14 -1.33
C VAL A 129 1.82 1.80 -1.88
N VAL A 130 2.58 0.74 -1.62
CA VAL A 130 2.21 -0.61 -2.05
C VAL A 130 1.87 -1.43 -0.81
N ILE A 131 0.68 -2.00 -0.80
CA ILE A 131 0.16 -2.78 0.33
C ILE A 131 0.07 -4.24 -0.10
N TYR A 132 0.78 -5.10 0.63
CA TYR A 132 0.78 -6.55 0.42
C TYR A 132 -0.05 -7.21 1.50
N ASP A 133 -1.02 -8.02 1.11
CA ASP A 133 -1.77 -8.87 2.03
C ASP A 133 -0.90 -10.07 2.41
N VAL A 134 -0.45 -10.11 3.64
CA VAL A 134 0.38 -11.19 4.17
C VAL A 134 -0.34 -11.95 5.28
N THR A 135 -1.66 -11.90 5.30
CA THR A 135 -2.48 -12.55 6.34
C THR A 135 -2.20 -14.03 6.44
N ALA A 136 -2.12 -14.74 5.31
CA ALA A 136 -1.82 -16.17 5.32
C ALA A 136 -0.45 -16.46 5.94
N THR A 137 0.57 -15.70 5.58
CA THR A 137 1.91 -15.84 6.15
C THR A 137 1.95 -15.52 7.64
N ALA A 138 1.28 -14.45 8.04
CA ALA A 138 1.22 -14.03 9.44
C ALA A 138 0.50 -15.08 10.31
N THR A 139 -0.62 -15.61 9.83
CA THR A 139 -1.39 -16.64 10.52
C THR A 139 -0.56 -17.90 10.69
N LEU A 140 0.11 -18.35 9.62
CA LEU A 140 0.96 -19.54 9.66
C LEU A 140 2.11 -19.37 10.65
N LYS A 141 2.78 -18.23 10.62
CA LYS A 141 3.90 -17.95 11.52
C LYS A 141 3.47 -17.89 12.98
N LYS A 142 2.30 -17.34 13.28
CA LYS A 142 1.73 -17.35 14.63
C LYS A 142 1.40 -18.75 15.10
N GLN A 143 0.85 -19.61 14.23
CA GLN A 143 0.54 -21.00 14.56
C GLN A 143 1.81 -21.78 14.87
N LEU A 144 2.88 -21.60 14.10
CA LEU A 144 4.17 -22.25 14.34
C LEU A 144 4.79 -21.77 15.66
N GLY A 145 4.70 -20.48 15.97
CA GLY A 145 5.18 -19.91 17.23
C GLY A 145 4.43 -20.49 18.43
N LYS A 146 3.11 -20.66 18.35
CA LYS A 146 2.30 -21.28 19.40
C LYS A 146 2.66 -22.75 19.58
N SER A 147 2.93 -23.47 18.48
CA SER A 147 3.34 -24.87 18.53
C SER A 147 4.66 -25.04 19.26
N ASP A 148 5.63 -24.14 19.03
CA ASP A 148 6.92 -24.18 19.70
C ASP A 148 6.83 -23.83 21.19
N GLN A 149 5.87 -23.01 21.59
CA GLN A 149 5.65 -22.64 22.99
C GLN A 149 4.80 -23.65 23.74
N GLY A 150 4.07 -24.49 23.02
CA GLY A 150 3.19 -25.49 23.60
C GLY A 150 3.83 -26.83 23.85
N ALA A 151 5.11 -26.97 23.60
CA ALA A 151 5.80 -28.24 23.82
C ALA A 151 6.19 -28.43 25.27
#